data_8e14a2196f3cd42407cd622b91c81703
#
_entry.id   8e14a2196f3cd42407cd622b91c81703
#
_cell.length_a   1.000
_cell.length_b   1.000
_cell.length_c   1.000
_cell.angle_alpha   90.00
_cell.angle_beta   90.00
_cell.angle_gamma   90.00
#
_symmetry.space_group_name_H-M   'P 1'
#
loop_
_entity.id
_entity.type
_entity.pdbx_description
1 polymer ?
#
loop_
_entity_poly.entity_id
_entity_poly.type
_entity_poly.pdbx_seq_one_letter_code
_entity_poly.pdbx_strand_id
1 'polypeptide(L)'
;MTESFQRLALLALALIAWALADQIGGNGFIAAFVGGLAIGPTVGRIGEQLIRFSEAEGQLLNVSVFFIFGVLVLGAIQPLSWEVALYALLSLTVIRMLPVALSLLRTDLHAVSVLFAGWFGPRGLASIVLGLIVVEEAPLLPGRDEIEMVVALTVLLSVLLHGLTAAPLSALYARRVEGMEADAPEKQGAVESPTRGGSVPTRDS
;
A
#
# COMPACT_ATOMS: atom_id res chain seq x y z
N MET A 1 -9.63 24.95 -19.17
CA MET A 1 -9.05 24.96 -17.81
C MET A 1 -7.54 24.80 -17.96
N THR A 2 -6.74 25.60 -17.27
CA THR A 2 -5.29 25.44 -17.26
C THR A 2 -4.92 24.14 -16.54
N GLU A 3 -3.79 23.52 -16.92
CA GLU A 3 -3.32 22.24 -16.32
C GLU A 3 -3.27 22.27 -14.79
N SER A 4 -2.87 23.41 -14.22
CA SER A 4 -2.81 23.60 -12.76
C SER A 4 -4.19 23.45 -12.10
N PHE A 5 -5.25 23.95 -12.72
CA PHE A 5 -6.61 23.80 -12.19
C PHE A 5 -7.12 22.37 -12.27
N GLN A 6 -6.75 21.63 -13.31
CA GLN A 6 -7.13 20.21 -13.43
C GLN A 6 -6.48 19.35 -12.35
N ARG A 7 -5.21 19.64 -12.02
CA ARG A 7 -4.48 18.96 -10.96
C ARG A 7 -5.11 19.19 -9.59
N LEU A 8 -5.38 20.45 -9.25
CA LEU A 8 -6.07 20.80 -8.00
C LEU A 8 -7.51 20.25 -7.94
N ALA A 9 -8.19 20.12 -9.07
CA ALA A 9 -9.54 19.57 -9.12
C ALA A 9 -9.61 18.10 -8.70
N LEU A 10 -8.61 17.28 -9.03
CA LEU A 10 -8.56 15.87 -8.58
C LEU A 10 -8.40 15.78 -7.06
N LEU A 11 -7.48 16.56 -6.49
CA LEU A 11 -7.28 16.61 -5.05
C LEU A 11 -8.56 17.10 -4.34
N ALA A 12 -9.14 18.20 -4.84
CA ALA A 12 -10.39 18.74 -4.30
C ALA A 12 -11.53 17.73 -4.36
N LEU A 13 -11.64 16.97 -5.45
CA LEU A 13 -12.67 15.96 -5.61
C LEU A 13 -12.50 14.79 -4.63
N ALA A 14 -11.26 14.35 -4.39
CA ALA A 14 -10.98 13.33 -3.39
C ALA A 14 -11.35 13.81 -1.97
N LEU A 15 -11.01 15.06 -1.63
CA LEU A 15 -11.35 15.67 -0.35
C LEU A 15 -12.87 15.87 -0.19
N ILE A 16 -13.56 16.29 -1.25
CA ILE A 16 -15.03 16.43 -1.24
C ILE A 16 -15.70 15.07 -1.07
N ALA A 17 -15.24 14.05 -1.81
CA ALA A 17 -15.78 12.70 -1.66
C ALA A 17 -15.58 12.15 -0.24
N TRP A 18 -14.40 12.38 0.33
CA TRP A 18 -14.10 12.03 1.71
C TRP A 18 -15.04 12.76 2.68
N ALA A 19 -15.13 14.09 2.59
CA ALA A 19 -15.91 14.90 3.52
C ALA A 19 -17.42 14.63 3.43
N LEU A 20 -17.95 14.42 2.22
CA LEU A 20 -19.36 14.09 2.05
C LEU A 20 -19.72 12.71 2.61
N ALA A 21 -18.85 11.72 2.41
CA ALA A 21 -19.06 10.40 2.98
C ALA A 21 -19.04 10.42 4.50
N ASP A 22 -18.08 11.15 5.08
CA ASP A 22 -17.94 11.31 6.52
C ASP A 22 -19.19 11.96 7.14
N GLN A 23 -19.74 13.01 6.54
CA GLN A 23 -20.95 13.70 7.01
C GLN A 23 -22.20 12.81 7.07
N ILE A 24 -22.29 11.79 6.22
CA ILE A 24 -23.42 10.84 6.19
C ILE A 24 -23.14 9.55 6.97
N GLY A 25 -22.05 9.50 7.74
CA GLY A 25 -21.64 8.33 8.51
C GLY A 25 -21.03 7.21 7.68
N GLY A 26 -20.57 7.53 6.46
CA GLY A 26 -19.84 6.60 5.59
C GLY A 26 -18.33 6.66 5.81
N ASN A 27 -17.59 5.82 5.10
CA ASN A 27 -16.13 5.80 5.15
C ASN A 27 -15.56 6.70 4.04
N GLY A 28 -14.94 7.82 4.42
CA GLY A 28 -14.36 8.79 3.49
C GLY A 28 -13.20 8.23 2.65
N PHE A 29 -12.41 7.29 3.17
CA PHE A 29 -11.32 6.66 2.42
C PHE A 29 -11.86 5.76 1.30
N ILE A 30 -12.92 4.99 1.58
CA ILE A 30 -13.60 4.18 0.56
C ILE A 30 -14.21 5.08 -0.50
N ALA A 31 -14.85 6.17 -0.10
CA ALA A 31 -15.46 7.12 -1.02
C ALA A 31 -14.43 7.77 -1.95
N ALA A 32 -13.30 8.24 -1.42
CA ALA A 32 -12.22 8.81 -2.21
C ALA A 32 -11.60 7.79 -3.18
N PHE A 33 -11.40 6.54 -2.74
CA PHE A 33 -10.89 5.45 -3.56
C PHE A 33 -11.84 5.11 -4.72
N VAL A 34 -13.13 4.92 -4.43
CA VAL A 34 -14.16 4.64 -5.44
C VAL A 34 -14.31 5.81 -6.41
N GLY A 35 -14.23 7.05 -5.90
CA GLY A 35 -14.20 8.26 -6.72
C GLY A 35 -13.03 8.24 -7.71
N GLY A 36 -11.84 7.90 -7.26
CA GLY A 36 -10.65 7.73 -8.11
C GLY A 36 -10.84 6.66 -9.20
N LEU A 37 -11.39 5.50 -8.83
CA LEU A 37 -11.71 4.43 -9.79
C LEU A 37 -12.75 4.86 -10.84
N ALA A 38 -13.74 5.64 -10.44
CA ALA A 38 -14.80 6.12 -11.37
C ALA A 38 -14.26 7.15 -12.36
N ILE A 39 -13.30 7.97 -11.97
CA ILE A 39 -12.72 9.02 -12.82
C ILE A 39 -11.70 8.46 -13.79
N GLY A 40 -10.91 7.46 -13.39
CA GLY A 40 -9.83 6.90 -14.18
C GLY A 40 -10.18 6.64 -15.66
N PRO A 41 -11.28 5.94 -15.98
CA PRO A 41 -11.69 5.68 -17.36
C PRO A 41 -12.15 6.91 -18.15
N THR A 42 -12.56 8.00 -17.47
CA THR A 42 -13.14 9.18 -18.10
C THR A 42 -12.11 10.24 -18.50
N VAL A 43 -10.91 10.19 -17.94
CA VAL A 43 -9.90 11.25 -18.08
C VAL A 43 -9.01 11.12 -19.33
N GLY A 44 -9.05 10.00 -20.05
CA GLY A 44 -8.36 9.83 -21.35
C GLY A 44 -6.85 10.17 -21.32
N ARG A 45 -6.31 10.73 -22.42
CA ARG A 45 -4.88 11.10 -22.55
C ARG A 45 -4.43 12.23 -21.61
N ILE A 46 -5.35 13.05 -21.12
CA ILE A 46 -5.07 14.10 -20.13
C ILE A 46 -4.68 13.46 -18.79
N GLY A 47 -5.07 12.19 -18.58
CA GLY A 47 -4.86 11.45 -17.35
C GLY A 47 -3.40 11.20 -16.99
N GLU A 48 -2.49 10.96 -17.91
CA GLU A 48 -1.12 10.58 -17.56
C GLU A 48 -0.33 11.69 -16.83
N GLN A 49 -0.53 12.93 -17.21
CA GLN A 49 0.12 14.05 -16.51
C GLN A 49 -0.55 14.34 -15.16
N LEU A 50 -1.87 14.19 -15.10
CA LEU A 50 -2.62 14.29 -13.85
C LEU A 50 -2.24 13.19 -12.88
N ILE A 51 -2.12 11.96 -13.33
CA ILE A 51 -1.73 10.80 -12.52
C ILE A 51 -0.34 11.02 -11.95
N ARG A 52 0.64 11.41 -12.77
CA ARG A 52 2.02 11.67 -12.29
C ARG A 52 2.09 12.78 -11.26
N PHE A 53 1.26 13.80 -11.36
CA PHE A 53 1.21 14.88 -10.37
C PHE A 53 0.59 14.39 -9.06
N SER A 54 -0.54 13.69 -9.13
CA SER A 54 -1.20 13.09 -7.97
C SER A 54 -0.32 12.05 -7.27
N GLU A 55 0.48 11.29 -8.02
CA GLU A 55 1.48 10.38 -7.47
C GLU A 55 2.56 11.12 -6.68
N ALA A 56 3.08 12.24 -7.20
CA ALA A 56 4.09 13.04 -6.51
C ALA A 56 3.54 13.70 -5.23
N GLU A 57 2.32 14.25 -5.30
CA GLU A 57 1.64 14.80 -4.12
C GLU A 57 1.31 13.70 -3.09
N GLY A 58 0.79 12.56 -3.55
CA GLY A 58 0.52 11.41 -2.69
C GLY A 58 1.79 10.90 -2.01
N GLN A 59 2.92 10.89 -2.70
CA GLN A 59 4.20 10.49 -2.15
C GLN A 59 4.71 11.49 -1.09
N LEU A 60 4.57 12.79 -1.33
CA LEU A 60 4.91 13.83 -0.35
C LEU A 60 4.04 13.71 0.92
N LEU A 61 2.74 13.56 0.76
CA LEU A 61 1.82 13.36 1.88
C LEU A 61 2.13 12.07 2.65
N ASN A 62 2.44 11.00 1.94
CA ASN A 62 2.83 9.72 2.55
C ASN A 62 4.09 9.87 3.41
N VAL A 63 5.15 10.50 2.90
CA VAL A 63 6.39 10.79 3.65
C VAL A 63 6.08 11.67 4.86
N SER A 64 5.23 12.69 4.71
CA SER A 64 4.84 13.57 5.80
C SER A 64 4.11 12.83 6.93
N VAL A 65 3.18 11.92 6.58
CA VAL A 65 2.47 11.10 7.58
C VAL A 65 3.43 10.15 8.29
N PHE A 66 4.35 9.49 7.57
CA PHE A 66 5.36 8.64 8.20
C PHE A 66 6.31 9.43 9.11
N PHE A 67 6.65 10.65 8.74
CA PHE A 67 7.46 11.54 9.58
C PHE A 67 6.75 11.92 10.88
N ILE A 68 5.48 12.38 10.78
CA ILE A 68 4.66 12.72 11.96
C ILE A 68 4.46 11.49 12.84
N PHE A 69 4.14 10.34 12.24
CA PHE A 69 4.00 9.08 12.94
C PHE A 69 5.30 8.70 13.69
N GLY A 70 6.45 8.83 13.04
CA GLY A 70 7.75 8.58 13.69
C GLY A 70 7.99 9.46 14.91
N VAL A 71 7.65 10.73 14.83
CA VAL A 71 7.75 11.66 15.97
C VAL A 71 6.82 11.26 17.11
N LEU A 72 5.57 10.90 16.81
CA LEU A 72 4.58 10.47 17.80
C LEU A 72 5.00 9.16 18.48
N VAL A 73 5.46 8.18 17.70
CA VAL A 73 5.93 6.89 18.23
C VAL A 73 7.13 7.05 19.14
N LEU A 74 8.10 7.88 18.76
CA LEU A 74 9.28 8.15 19.61
C LEU A 74 8.91 8.78 20.95
N GLY A 75 7.85 9.60 20.98
CA GLY A 75 7.33 10.21 22.21
C GLY A 75 6.52 9.26 23.08
N ALA A 76 5.95 8.21 22.51
CA ALA A 76 5.04 7.26 23.14
C ALA A 76 5.71 5.92 23.54
N ILE A 77 7.02 5.74 23.30
CA ILE A 77 7.73 4.50 23.62
C ILE A 77 7.66 4.28 25.15
N GLN A 78 6.77 3.39 25.54
CA GLN A 78 6.70 2.80 26.86
C GLN A 78 7.58 1.54 26.91
N PRO A 79 7.90 0.99 28.11
CA PRO A 79 8.65 -0.25 28.19
C PRO A 79 7.94 -1.33 27.35
N LEU A 80 8.63 -1.75 26.29
CA LEU A 80 8.13 -2.70 25.28
C LEU A 80 7.91 -4.06 25.94
N SER A 81 6.67 -4.55 25.93
CA SER A 81 6.39 -5.92 26.35
C SER A 81 6.81 -6.90 25.25
N TRP A 82 7.27 -8.08 25.65
CA TRP A 82 7.69 -9.11 24.70
C TRP A 82 6.52 -9.63 23.86
N GLU A 83 5.30 -9.59 24.40
CA GLU A 83 4.06 -9.98 23.72
C GLU A 83 3.78 -9.08 22.52
N VAL A 84 3.92 -7.77 22.71
CA VAL A 84 3.73 -6.78 21.64
C VAL A 84 4.80 -6.97 20.55
N ALA A 85 6.05 -7.19 20.95
CA ALA A 85 7.15 -7.44 20.02
C ALA A 85 6.93 -8.73 19.20
N LEU A 86 6.53 -9.80 19.89
CA LEU A 86 6.22 -11.08 19.25
C LEU A 86 5.05 -10.95 18.27
N TYR A 87 3.97 -10.29 18.68
CA TYR A 87 2.81 -10.06 17.82
C TYR A 87 3.19 -9.26 16.58
N ALA A 88 3.94 -8.17 16.74
CA ALA A 88 4.40 -7.35 15.62
C ALA A 88 5.23 -8.17 14.62
N LEU A 89 6.16 -9.00 15.11
CA LEU A 89 6.97 -9.87 14.28
C LEU A 89 6.14 -10.94 13.57
N LEU A 90 5.23 -11.60 14.28
CA LEU A 90 4.32 -12.59 13.70
C LEU A 90 3.37 -11.98 12.67
N SER A 91 2.91 -10.75 12.91
CA SER A 91 2.06 -10.01 11.97
C SER A 91 2.74 -9.74 10.63
N LEU A 92 4.04 -9.47 10.64
CA LEU A 92 4.84 -9.22 9.44
C LEU A 92 5.28 -10.50 8.72
N THR A 93 5.39 -11.59 9.46
CA THR A 93 5.87 -12.88 8.93
C THR A 93 4.72 -13.86 8.72
N VAL A 94 4.38 -14.65 9.72
CA VAL A 94 3.44 -15.78 9.61
C VAL A 94 2.05 -15.33 9.19
N ILE A 95 1.47 -14.34 9.90
CA ILE A 95 0.08 -13.90 9.67
C ILE A 95 -0.07 -13.30 8.26
N ARG A 96 0.99 -12.72 7.72
CA ARG A 96 0.98 -12.17 6.37
C ARG A 96 1.37 -13.20 5.31
N MET A 97 2.49 -13.91 5.50
CA MET A 97 3.05 -14.77 4.46
C MET A 97 2.17 -16.01 4.24
N LEU A 98 1.54 -16.53 5.29
CA LEU A 98 0.72 -17.73 5.19
C LEU A 98 -0.49 -17.55 4.26
N PRO A 99 -1.33 -16.51 4.39
CA PRO A 99 -2.44 -16.27 3.45
C PRO A 99 -1.97 -16.05 2.02
N VAL A 100 -0.85 -15.36 1.81
CA VAL A 100 -0.27 -15.19 0.47
C VAL A 100 0.16 -16.53 -0.10
N ALA A 101 0.87 -17.35 0.66
CA ALA A 101 1.27 -18.68 0.24
C ALA A 101 0.05 -19.56 -0.09
N LEU A 102 -1.00 -19.52 0.75
CA LEU A 102 -2.24 -20.28 0.52
C LEU A 102 -2.97 -19.80 -0.74
N SER A 103 -3.03 -18.50 -1.00
CA SER A 103 -3.68 -17.95 -2.21
C SER A 103 -2.95 -18.31 -3.50
N LEU A 104 -1.65 -18.55 -3.43
CA LEU A 104 -0.80 -18.89 -4.56
C LEU A 104 -0.55 -20.41 -4.73
N LEU A 105 -1.14 -21.27 -3.88
CA LEU A 105 -0.95 -22.74 -3.93
C LEU A 105 -1.33 -23.40 -5.26
N ARG A 106 -2.17 -22.77 -6.06
CA ARG A 106 -2.63 -23.28 -7.36
C ARG A 106 -2.08 -22.52 -8.55
N THR A 107 -1.06 -21.73 -8.32
CA THR A 107 -0.33 -21.03 -9.38
C THR A 107 0.94 -21.82 -9.69
N ASP A 108 1.38 -21.77 -10.94
CA ASP A 108 2.64 -22.43 -11.36
C ASP A 108 3.89 -21.63 -10.96
N LEU A 109 3.75 -20.70 -9.97
CA LEU A 109 4.83 -19.87 -9.47
C LEU A 109 5.82 -20.69 -8.63
N HIS A 110 7.10 -20.42 -8.80
CA HIS A 110 8.15 -21.00 -7.99
C HIS A 110 8.04 -20.55 -6.51
N ALA A 111 8.43 -21.44 -5.59
CA ALA A 111 8.39 -21.14 -4.15
C ALA A 111 9.14 -19.85 -3.77
N VAL A 112 10.20 -19.50 -4.50
CA VAL A 112 10.97 -18.27 -4.30
C VAL A 112 10.09 -17.04 -4.61
N SER A 113 9.26 -17.10 -5.65
CA SER A 113 8.33 -16.03 -6.04
C SER A 113 7.21 -15.87 -5.01
N VAL A 114 6.69 -16.99 -4.49
CA VAL A 114 5.69 -17.00 -3.42
C VAL A 114 6.24 -16.38 -2.13
N LEU A 115 7.47 -16.75 -1.74
CA LEU A 115 8.14 -16.18 -0.57
C LEU A 115 8.44 -14.69 -0.75
N PHE A 116 8.89 -14.30 -1.94
CA PHE A 116 9.15 -12.89 -2.28
C PHE A 116 7.85 -12.07 -2.22
N ALA A 117 6.78 -12.52 -2.84
CA ALA A 117 5.48 -11.86 -2.79
C ALA A 117 4.90 -11.81 -1.35
N GLY A 118 5.08 -12.86 -0.57
CA GLY A 118 4.68 -12.91 0.84
C GLY A 118 5.44 -11.91 1.70
N TRP A 119 6.75 -11.80 1.50
CA TRP A 119 7.59 -10.86 2.25
C TRP A 119 7.32 -9.41 1.85
N PHE A 120 7.31 -9.07 0.55
CA PHE A 120 7.14 -7.70 0.08
C PHE A 120 5.70 -7.20 0.16
N GLY A 121 5.29 -6.89 1.37
CA GLY A 121 4.02 -6.26 1.64
C GLY A 121 4.11 -5.39 2.88
N PRO A 122 4.86 -4.28 2.81
CA PRO A 122 5.06 -3.40 3.95
C PRO A 122 3.71 -2.89 4.49
N ARG A 123 3.64 -2.71 5.79
CA ARG A 123 2.53 -1.99 6.42
C ARG A 123 2.65 -0.52 6.03
N GLY A 124 1.59 0.01 5.43
CA GLY A 124 1.58 1.34 4.87
C GLY A 124 0.75 2.33 5.66
N LEU A 125 0.48 3.45 5.01
CA LEU A 125 -0.32 4.57 5.50
C LEU A 125 -1.65 4.13 6.12
N ALA A 126 -2.35 3.17 5.51
CA ALA A 126 -3.64 2.69 6.00
C ALA A 126 -3.56 2.15 7.44
N SER A 127 -2.48 1.44 7.80
CA SER A 127 -2.30 0.92 9.16
C SER A 127 -2.14 2.04 10.18
N ILE A 128 -1.43 3.11 9.82
CA ILE A 128 -1.23 4.29 10.67
C ILE A 128 -2.58 5.01 10.85
N VAL A 129 -3.25 5.32 9.75
CA VAL A 129 -4.51 6.07 9.76
C VAL A 129 -5.60 5.33 10.52
N LEU A 130 -5.79 4.02 10.27
CA LEU A 130 -6.76 3.21 10.99
C LEU A 130 -6.41 3.09 12.48
N GLY A 131 -5.14 2.98 12.83
CA GLY A 131 -4.70 3.01 14.22
C GLY A 131 -5.05 4.32 14.91
N LEU A 132 -4.79 5.46 14.26
CA LEU A 132 -5.14 6.78 14.77
C LEU A 132 -6.67 6.97 14.94
N ILE A 133 -7.47 6.50 13.97
CA ILE A 133 -8.93 6.53 14.08
C ILE A 133 -9.42 5.75 15.31
N VAL A 134 -8.89 4.55 15.55
CA VAL A 134 -9.25 3.75 16.73
C VAL A 134 -8.90 4.50 18.02
N VAL A 135 -7.75 5.16 18.05
CA VAL A 135 -7.31 5.95 19.20
C VAL A 135 -8.22 7.16 19.44
N GLU A 136 -8.68 7.82 18.38
CA GLU A 136 -9.50 9.04 18.45
C GLU A 136 -10.97 8.73 18.76
N GLU A 137 -11.57 7.78 18.05
CA GLU A 137 -13.00 7.50 18.14
C GLU A 137 -13.40 6.55 19.28
N ALA A 138 -12.43 5.77 19.79
CA ALA A 138 -12.69 4.81 20.85
C ALA A 138 -11.83 5.05 22.11
N PRO A 139 -11.92 6.23 22.77
CA PRO A 139 -11.06 6.58 23.89
C PRO A 139 -11.26 5.68 25.12
N LEU A 140 -12.40 5.01 25.24
CA LEU A 140 -12.74 4.10 26.34
C LEU A 140 -12.54 2.63 26.00
N LEU A 141 -11.92 2.32 24.83
CA LEU A 141 -11.69 0.94 24.42
C LEU A 141 -10.68 0.27 25.37
N PRO A 142 -11.05 -0.85 26.01
CA PRO A 142 -10.08 -1.61 26.80
C PRO A 142 -8.92 -2.09 25.90
N GLY A 143 -7.68 -1.93 26.38
CA GLY A 143 -6.49 -2.30 25.61
C GLY A 143 -6.10 -1.31 24.50
N ARG A 144 -6.65 -0.10 24.48
CA ARG A 144 -6.32 0.95 23.51
C ARG A 144 -4.82 1.19 23.39
N ASP A 145 -4.13 1.36 24.52
CA ASP A 145 -2.70 1.64 24.55
C ASP A 145 -1.89 0.47 23.97
N GLU A 146 -2.33 -0.77 24.21
CA GLU A 146 -1.74 -1.97 23.62
C GLU A 146 -1.94 -2.02 22.10
N ILE A 147 -3.12 -1.67 21.62
CA ILE A 147 -3.41 -1.58 20.17
C ILE A 147 -2.51 -0.53 19.52
N GLU A 148 -2.43 0.65 20.12
CA GLU A 148 -1.57 1.74 19.64
C GLU A 148 -0.11 1.29 19.57
N MET A 149 0.39 0.67 20.64
CA MET A 149 1.76 0.16 20.70
C MET A 149 2.02 -0.93 19.66
N VAL A 150 1.09 -1.87 19.47
CA VAL A 150 1.18 -2.92 18.45
C VAL A 150 1.24 -2.33 17.05
N VAL A 151 0.36 -1.38 16.73
CA VAL A 151 0.34 -0.70 15.42
C VAL A 151 1.65 0.05 15.21
N ALA A 152 2.07 0.84 16.20
CA ALA A 152 3.29 1.63 16.16
C ALA A 152 4.53 0.76 15.90
N LEU A 153 4.69 -0.30 16.69
CA LEU A 153 5.83 -1.20 16.56
C LEU A 153 5.79 -2.00 15.25
N THR A 154 4.62 -2.48 14.83
CA THR A 154 4.48 -3.24 13.59
C THR A 154 4.83 -2.38 12.39
N VAL A 155 4.39 -1.13 12.34
CA VAL A 155 4.73 -0.21 11.25
C VAL A 155 6.22 0.14 11.28
N LEU A 156 6.78 0.44 12.45
CA LEU A 156 8.20 0.74 12.60
C LEU A 156 9.08 -0.43 12.13
N LEU A 157 8.80 -1.63 12.62
CA LEU A 157 9.52 -2.84 12.18
C LEU A 157 9.32 -3.10 10.69
N SER A 158 8.12 -2.88 10.17
CA SER A 158 7.84 -3.02 8.73
C SER A 158 8.72 -2.09 7.91
N VAL A 159 8.77 -0.80 8.24
CA VAL A 159 9.61 0.18 7.52
C VAL A 159 11.08 -0.21 7.58
N LEU A 160 11.59 -0.58 8.75
CA LEU A 160 13.00 -0.95 8.92
C LEU A 160 13.34 -2.25 8.19
N LEU A 161 12.58 -3.32 8.43
CA LEU A 161 12.88 -4.63 7.86
C LEU A 161 12.72 -4.65 6.34
N HIS A 162 11.62 -4.11 5.81
CA HIS A 162 11.41 -4.07 4.36
C HIS A 162 12.35 -3.07 3.70
N GLY A 163 12.60 -1.90 4.31
CA GLY A 163 13.54 -0.93 3.78
C GLY A 163 14.97 -1.50 3.67
N LEU A 164 15.47 -2.16 4.71
CA LEU A 164 16.80 -2.77 4.72
C LEU A 164 16.91 -3.99 3.79
N THR A 165 15.83 -4.76 3.64
CA THR A 165 15.85 -6.00 2.84
C THR A 165 15.42 -5.78 1.39
N ALA A 166 14.82 -4.65 1.02
CA ALA A 166 14.31 -4.40 -0.32
C ALA A 166 15.38 -4.59 -1.41
N ALA A 167 16.46 -3.86 -1.31
CA ALA A 167 17.52 -3.91 -2.32
C ALA A 167 18.19 -5.30 -2.41
N PRO A 168 18.67 -5.92 -1.32
CA PRO A 168 19.35 -7.21 -1.40
C PRO A 168 18.43 -8.35 -1.83
N LEU A 169 17.17 -8.40 -1.34
CA LEU A 169 16.25 -9.47 -1.72
C LEU A 169 15.75 -9.31 -3.16
N SER A 170 15.52 -8.08 -3.64
CA SER A 170 15.17 -7.84 -5.04
C SER A 170 16.28 -8.24 -5.99
N ALA A 171 17.54 -7.93 -5.65
CA ALA A 171 18.68 -8.35 -6.45
C ALA A 171 18.85 -9.88 -6.45
N LEU A 172 18.64 -10.54 -5.31
CA LEU A 172 18.67 -12.00 -5.20
C LEU A 172 17.57 -12.65 -6.03
N TYR A 173 16.36 -12.09 -5.94
CA TYR A 173 15.20 -12.57 -6.69
C TYR A 173 15.41 -12.43 -8.20
N ALA A 174 15.89 -11.27 -8.67
CA ALA A 174 16.19 -11.03 -10.07
C ALA A 174 17.17 -12.09 -10.64
N ARG A 175 18.27 -12.36 -9.93
CA ARG A 175 19.24 -13.41 -10.33
C ARG A 175 18.61 -14.80 -10.37
N ARG A 176 17.67 -15.09 -9.48
CA ARG A 176 16.96 -16.38 -9.49
C ARG A 176 16.03 -16.50 -10.69
N VAL A 177 15.28 -15.44 -11.00
CA VAL A 177 14.40 -15.40 -12.19
C VAL A 177 15.20 -15.49 -13.49
N GLU A 178 16.35 -14.82 -13.58
CA GLU A 178 17.24 -14.95 -14.76
C GLU A 178 17.67 -16.40 -15.03
N GLY A 179 17.90 -17.18 -13.98
CA GLY A 179 18.30 -18.59 -14.08
C GLY A 179 17.14 -19.57 -14.29
N MET A 180 15.89 -19.13 -14.29
CA MET A 180 14.71 -19.99 -14.56
C MET A 180 14.59 -20.30 -16.05
N GLU A 181 13.78 -21.32 -16.40
CA GLU A 181 13.45 -21.67 -17.78
C GLU A 181 12.75 -20.51 -18.50
N ALA A 182 12.83 -20.47 -19.84
CA ALA A 182 12.31 -19.35 -20.63
C ALA A 182 10.77 -19.25 -20.59
N ASP A 183 10.10 -20.39 -20.34
CA ASP A 183 8.65 -20.53 -20.21
C ASP A 183 8.11 -20.34 -18.79
N ALA A 184 9.00 -20.10 -17.81
CA ALA A 184 8.60 -19.85 -16.43
C ALA A 184 7.61 -18.68 -16.35
N PRO A 185 6.53 -18.80 -15.54
CA PRO A 185 5.52 -17.76 -15.39
C PRO A 185 6.10 -16.40 -15.00
N GLU A 186 7.18 -16.39 -14.22
CA GLU A 186 7.90 -15.19 -13.78
C GLU A 186 8.55 -14.41 -14.92
N LYS A 187 8.85 -15.07 -16.05
CA LYS A 187 9.42 -14.46 -17.26
C LYS A 187 8.37 -14.04 -18.29
N GLN A 188 7.15 -14.52 -18.13
CA GLN A 188 6.06 -14.10 -18.99
C GLN A 188 5.64 -12.69 -18.59
N GLY A 189 5.76 -11.74 -19.52
CA GLY A 189 5.27 -10.40 -19.31
C GLY A 189 3.78 -10.42 -18.94
N ALA A 190 3.38 -9.67 -17.91
CA ALA A 190 1.98 -9.51 -17.58
C ALA A 190 1.25 -9.02 -18.85
N VAL A 191 0.30 -9.82 -19.34
CA VAL A 191 -0.61 -9.35 -20.39
C VAL A 191 -1.45 -8.26 -19.76
N GLU A 192 -1.17 -7.01 -20.11
CA GLU A 192 -2.02 -5.90 -19.71
C GLU A 192 -3.44 -6.20 -20.21
N SER A 193 -4.36 -6.41 -19.28
CA SER A 193 -5.77 -6.53 -19.64
C SER A 193 -6.15 -5.29 -20.42
N PRO A 194 -6.70 -5.42 -21.66
CA PRO A 194 -7.06 -4.25 -22.46
C PRO A 194 -8.04 -3.43 -21.63
N THR A 195 -7.61 -2.24 -21.23
CA THR A 195 -8.52 -1.25 -20.65
C THR A 195 -9.64 -1.03 -21.65
N ARG A 196 -10.88 -1.20 -21.22
CA ARG A 196 -12.08 -1.00 -22.04
C ARG A 196 -12.00 0.40 -22.67
N GLY A 197 -11.44 0.53 -23.88
CA GLY A 197 -11.36 1.79 -24.62
C GLY A 197 -10.05 2.09 -25.34
N GLY A 198 -8.97 1.32 -25.16
CA GLY A 198 -7.70 1.50 -25.85
C GLY A 198 -7.57 0.51 -27.00
N SER A 199 -7.53 0.99 -28.25
CA SER A 199 -7.09 0.19 -29.39
C SER A 199 -5.64 -0.22 -29.18
N VAL A 200 -5.38 -1.52 -29.16
CA VAL A 200 -4.03 -2.11 -29.18
C VAL A 200 -3.28 -1.54 -30.38
N PRO A 201 -2.09 -0.92 -30.21
CA PRO A 201 -1.27 -0.58 -31.38
C PRO A 201 -0.82 -1.90 -32.01
N THR A 202 -1.28 -2.17 -33.22
CA THR A 202 -0.72 -3.24 -34.07
C THR A 202 0.77 -2.94 -34.25
N ARG A 203 1.61 -3.82 -33.76
CA ARG A 203 3.03 -3.88 -34.14
C ARG A 203 3.05 -4.29 -35.60
N ASP A 204 3.16 -3.32 -36.49
CA ASP A 204 3.54 -3.58 -37.87
C ASP A 204 5.01 -4.02 -37.90
N SER A 205 5.18 -5.13 -38.58
CA SER A 205 6.38 -5.91 -38.94
C SER A 205 7.56 -5.08 -39.48
#